data_8ff0aa959055b4d4230756fc28ae4379
#
_entry.id   8ff0aa959055b4d4230756fc28ae4379
#
_cell.length_a   1.000
_cell.length_b   1.000
_cell.length_c   1.000
_cell.angle_alpha   90.00
_cell.angle_beta   90.00
_cell.angle_gamma   90.00
#
_symmetry.space_group_name_H-M   'P 1'
#
loop_
_entity.id
_entity.type
_entity.pdbx_description
1 polymer ?
#
loop_
_entity_poly.entity_id
_entity_poly.type
_entity_poly.pdbx_seq_one_letter_code
_entity_poly.pdbx_strand_id
1 'polypeptide(L)'
;MGYYGFVEPDNKIIAYAPNTVLIQEEKAEATTIKPGMVVMKGTNDDDVVICDGVTKAPFGVAGYEQSFLGAASSTSNRPANVDTAYAKDARVPVLGGGGFVAMMHLAPGVGTVKGDLLASWGGGTVVPVVPMPGGLGVRIPFVKNATEFDTGVDLPEGIIVSDVIVEVTTKVANATIDIGLLSTEDNNGGDADGFLDAEDCGTANGFVKHNLVDGTATNNTLGTYLVEADIKSADSSALFYSPPTFHVVGGGQVSVSYTTSNSDKLAGNFYMVCAAPGFQIVGRAEETLAVATATVDNATVFVSQDVMARVYI
;
A
#
# COMPACT_ATOMS: atom_id res chain seq x y z
N MET A 1 -32.26 14.90 -4.78
CA MET A 1 -31.33 15.25 -3.68
C MET A 1 -29.95 15.22 -4.28
N GLY A 2 -29.34 16.39 -4.50
CA GLY A 2 -27.99 16.45 -5.04
C GLY A 2 -27.01 15.87 -4.01
N TYR A 3 -26.20 14.91 -4.41
CA TYR A 3 -25.00 14.55 -3.67
C TYR A 3 -24.16 15.82 -3.63
N TYR A 4 -24.04 16.41 -2.46
CA TYR A 4 -22.98 17.36 -2.21
C TYR A 4 -21.69 16.54 -2.32
N GLY A 5 -20.97 16.69 -3.43
CA GLY A 5 -19.61 16.18 -3.53
C GLY A 5 -18.83 16.80 -2.39
N PHE A 6 -18.08 15.99 -1.66
CA PHE A 6 -17.13 16.52 -0.70
C PHE A 6 -16.17 17.42 -1.48
N VAL A 7 -16.10 18.68 -1.11
CA VAL A 7 -15.09 19.58 -1.65
C VAL A 7 -13.86 19.37 -0.78
N GLU A 8 -12.74 19.10 -1.44
CA GLU A 8 -11.46 19.02 -0.78
C GLU A 8 -11.23 20.29 0.06
N PRO A 9 -11.09 20.18 1.38
CA PRO A 9 -10.98 21.35 2.22
C PRO A 9 -9.55 21.89 2.19
N ASP A 10 -9.35 23.08 1.68
CA ASP A 10 -8.07 23.78 1.80
C ASP A 10 -7.62 23.82 3.26
N ASN A 11 -6.42 23.31 3.55
CA ASN A 11 -5.83 23.26 4.89
C ASN A 11 -6.73 22.63 5.98
N LYS A 12 -7.46 21.59 5.63
CA LYS A 12 -8.23 20.79 6.59
C LYS A 12 -8.07 19.31 6.28
N ILE A 13 -8.00 18.51 7.34
CA ILE A 13 -7.96 17.05 7.20
C ILE A 13 -9.36 16.45 7.32
N ILE A 14 -10.20 16.98 8.19
CA ILE A 14 -11.58 16.49 8.36
C ILE A 14 -12.49 17.12 7.30
N ALA A 15 -12.98 16.31 6.37
CA ALA A 15 -13.96 16.72 5.38
C ALA A 15 -15.39 16.67 5.92
N TYR A 16 -15.72 15.66 6.74
CA TYR A 16 -17.06 15.49 7.31
C TYR A 16 -17.00 14.67 8.59
N ALA A 17 -17.66 15.13 9.63
CA ALA A 17 -17.79 14.43 10.90
C ALA A 17 -19.24 14.49 11.37
N PRO A 18 -20.04 13.40 11.18
CA PRO A 18 -21.41 13.35 11.65
C PRO A 18 -21.50 13.18 13.17
N ASN A 19 -20.44 12.66 13.78
CA ASN A 19 -20.31 12.41 15.21
C ASN A 19 -19.09 13.17 15.77
N THR A 20 -18.93 13.10 17.08
CA THR A 20 -17.74 13.66 17.74
C THR A 20 -16.50 12.85 17.36
N VAL A 21 -15.56 13.50 16.71
CA VAL A 21 -14.23 12.92 16.47
C VAL A 21 -13.48 12.94 17.80
N LEU A 22 -12.88 11.80 18.14
CA LEU A 22 -11.97 11.75 19.28
C LEU A 22 -10.64 12.39 18.85
N ILE A 23 -10.26 13.45 19.53
CA ILE A 23 -8.97 14.13 19.29
C ILE A 23 -8.11 13.93 20.53
N GLN A 24 -6.95 13.32 20.31
CA GLN A 24 -5.91 13.20 21.33
C GLN A 24 -4.71 14.03 20.92
N GLU A 25 -4.14 14.77 21.84
CA GLU A 25 -2.91 15.51 21.60
C GLU A 25 -1.73 14.64 22.00
N GLU A 26 -0.97 14.24 21.03
CA GLU A 26 0.26 13.45 21.17
C GLU A 26 1.47 14.26 20.75
N LYS A 27 2.65 13.77 21.03
CA LYS A 27 3.90 14.46 20.75
C LYS A 27 4.61 13.81 19.56
N ALA A 28 5.04 14.61 18.59
CA ALA A 28 5.81 14.10 17.47
C ALA A 28 7.21 13.67 17.91
N GLU A 29 7.52 12.39 17.81
CA GLU A 29 8.86 11.87 18.12
C GLU A 29 9.92 12.30 17.10
N ALA A 30 9.49 12.54 15.85
CA ALA A 30 10.34 12.95 14.72
C ALA A 30 9.67 14.02 13.85
N THR A 31 10.45 14.65 12.97
CA THR A 31 10.00 15.72 12.05
C THR A 31 9.43 15.18 10.74
N THR A 32 8.78 14.04 10.74
CA THR A 32 8.29 13.34 9.53
C THR A 32 6.77 13.32 9.40
N ILE A 33 6.05 13.55 10.50
CA ILE A 33 4.58 13.45 10.51
C ILE A 33 4.00 14.67 9.80
N LYS A 34 3.20 14.44 8.76
CA LYS A 34 2.36 15.45 8.13
C LYS A 34 0.90 15.23 8.49
N PRO A 35 0.07 16.28 8.47
CA PRO A 35 -1.38 16.13 8.55
C PRO A 35 -1.90 15.16 7.48
N GLY A 36 -2.84 14.29 7.82
CA GLY A 36 -3.39 13.26 6.92
C GLY A 36 -2.64 11.92 6.93
N MET A 37 -1.46 11.85 7.52
CA MET A 37 -0.73 10.58 7.67
C MET A 37 -1.34 9.71 8.77
N VAL A 38 -1.33 8.42 8.54
CA VAL A 38 -1.61 7.41 9.58
C VAL A 38 -0.43 7.39 10.55
N VAL A 39 -0.73 7.44 11.83
CA VAL A 39 0.27 7.41 12.91
C VAL A 39 0.10 6.21 13.80
N MET A 40 1.18 5.81 14.46
CA MET A 40 1.23 4.77 15.49
C MET A 40 1.91 5.30 16.75
N LYS A 41 1.78 4.60 17.86
CA LYS A 41 2.47 4.96 19.12
C LYS A 41 3.99 4.86 18.96
N GLY A 42 4.68 5.89 19.41
CA GLY A 42 6.13 6.00 19.41
C GLY A 42 6.79 5.20 20.53
N THR A 43 7.94 5.69 21.00
CA THR A 43 8.73 5.06 22.04
C THR A 43 8.13 5.29 23.44
N ASN A 44 7.59 6.48 23.68
CA ASN A 44 6.93 6.81 24.95
C ASN A 44 5.40 6.81 24.77
N ASP A 45 4.66 6.78 25.88
CA ASP A 45 3.21 6.69 25.89
C ASP A 45 2.53 7.92 25.28
N ASP A 46 3.16 9.09 25.33
CA ASP A 46 2.69 10.36 24.77
C ASP A 46 3.30 10.69 23.39
N ASP A 47 4.12 9.81 22.84
CA ASP A 47 4.76 10.01 21.55
C ASP A 47 4.00 9.30 20.42
N VAL A 48 4.03 9.91 19.25
CA VAL A 48 3.56 9.30 17.99
C VAL A 48 4.62 9.43 16.90
N VAL A 49 4.63 8.44 16.03
CA VAL A 49 5.44 8.37 14.81
C VAL A 49 4.57 8.04 13.61
N ILE A 50 5.08 8.22 12.41
CA ILE A 50 4.39 7.73 11.21
C ILE A 50 4.21 6.21 11.30
N CYS A 51 3.06 5.73 10.86
CA CYS A 51 2.81 4.30 10.77
C CYS A 51 3.68 3.71 9.65
N ASP A 52 4.44 2.68 9.99
CA ASP A 52 5.29 1.94 9.03
C ASP A 52 4.51 0.82 8.29
N GLY A 53 3.26 0.60 8.68
CA GLY A 53 2.42 -0.48 8.14
C GLY A 53 2.83 -1.89 8.61
N VAL A 54 3.83 -2.01 9.48
CA VAL A 54 4.43 -3.31 9.82
C VAL A 54 4.49 -3.57 11.33
N THR A 55 5.13 -2.69 12.10
CA THR A 55 5.55 -3.03 13.47
C THR A 55 4.43 -2.93 14.50
N LYS A 56 3.62 -1.90 14.43
CA LYS A 56 2.55 -1.61 15.40
C LYS A 56 1.24 -1.28 14.71
N ALA A 57 0.13 -1.58 15.38
CA ALA A 57 -1.19 -1.19 14.93
C ALA A 57 -1.29 0.34 14.72
N PRO A 58 -2.03 0.80 13.70
CA PRO A 58 -2.33 2.21 13.52
C PRO A 58 -3.11 2.73 14.74
N PHE A 59 -2.77 3.94 15.17
CA PHE A 59 -3.37 4.59 16.35
C PHE A 59 -4.41 5.65 15.96
N GLY A 60 -4.21 6.33 14.84
CA GLY A 60 -5.11 7.35 14.33
C GLY A 60 -4.55 8.04 13.09
N VAL A 61 -5.19 9.13 12.72
CA VAL A 61 -4.78 9.99 11.60
C VAL A 61 -4.27 11.31 12.16
N ALA A 62 -3.10 11.77 11.74
CA ALA A 62 -2.58 13.07 12.13
C ALA A 62 -3.51 14.18 11.60
N GLY A 63 -4.08 14.94 12.50
CA GLY A 63 -4.94 16.07 12.17
C GLY A 63 -4.13 17.31 11.80
N TYR A 64 -4.85 18.32 11.36
CA TYR A 64 -4.32 19.67 11.19
C TYR A 64 -5.20 20.62 12.02
N GLU A 65 -4.63 21.17 13.06
CA GLU A 65 -5.31 22.20 13.81
C GLU A 65 -5.07 23.55 13.12
N GLN A 66 -6.09 24.05 12.47
CA GLN A 66 -6.17 25.46 12.13
C GLN A 66 -6.25 26.24 13.46
N SER A 67 -5.10 26.66 13.97
CA SER A 67 -5.08 27.44 15.19
C SER A 67 -6.01 28.64 15.06
N PHE A 68 -6.74 28.89 16.13
CA PHE A 68 -7.49 30.11 16.31
C PHE A 68 -6.74 31.30 15.71
N LEU A 69 -7.40 32.00 14.81
CA LEU A 69 -6.97 33.27 14.25
C LEU A 69 -6.42 34.16 15.37
N GLY A 70 -5.12 34.38 15.41
CA GLY A 70 -4.54 35.36 16.27
C GLY A 70 -3.16 35.13 16.85
N ALA A 71 -2.61 33.94 16.77
CA ALA A 71 -1.26 33.68 17.30
C ALA A 71 -0.35 33.11 16.23
N ALA A 72 -0.01 33.88 15.22
CA ALA A 72 1.21 33.69 14.44
C ALA A 72 2.39 34.03 15.37
N SER A 73 2.60 33.20 16.38
CA SER A 73 3.87 33.21 17.11
C SER A 73 4.89 32.52 16.23
N SER A 74 5.99 33.21 15.95
CA SER A 74 7.16 32.66 15.26
C SER A 74 7.82 31.47 15.98
N THR A 75 7.23 31.00 17.04
CA THR A 75 7.63 29.85 17.87
C THR A 75 6.61 28.71 17.85
N SER A 76 5.57 28.75 17.00
CA SER A 76 4.65 27.64 16.93
C SER A 76 5.31 26.47 16.16
N ASN A 77 5.50 25.36 16.83
CA ASN A 77 5.97 24.09 16.26
C ASN A 77 4.88 23.43 15.36
N ARG A 78 3.91 24.19 14.91
CA ARG A 78 2.80 23.73 14.06
C ARG A 78 3.18 23.80 12.60
N PRO A 79 2.74 22.87 11.76
CA PRO A 79 2.98 22.94 10.34
C PRO A 79 2.29 24.18 9.74
N ALA A 80 2.95 24.83 8.78
CA ALA A 80 2.43 26.02 8.12
C ALA A 80 1.17 25.74 7.26
N ASN A 81 1.09 24.52 6.74
CA ASN A 81 -0.01 23.99 5.95
C ASN A 81 -0.07 22.47 6.09
N VAL A 82 -1.02 21.82 5.42
CA VAL A 82 -1.20 20.35 5.46
C VAL A 82 -0.03 19.57 4.85
N ASP A 83 0.79 20.19 4.00
CA ASP A 83 1.95 19.54 3.36
C ASP A 83 3.23 19.66 4.20
N THR A 84 3.19 20.43 5.28
CA THR A 84 4.35 20.68 6.13
C THR A 84 4.35 19.71 7.31
N ALA A 85 5.48 19.08 7.58
CA ALA A 85 5.62 18.18 8.72
C ALA A 85 5.62 18.93 10.07
N TYR A 86 5.11 18.28 11.10
CA TYR A 86 5.26 18.72 12.48
C TYR A 86 6.74 18.74 12.88
N ALA A 87 7.13 19.75 13.63
CA ALA A 87 8.46 19.76 14.25
C ALA A 87 8.55 18.65 15.30
N LYS A 88 9.76 18.16 15.54
CA LYS A 88 10.01 17.24 16.66
C LYS A 88 9.50 17.88 17.96
N ASP A 89 8.92 17.06 18.83
CA ASP A 89 8.31 17.47 20.10
C ASP A 89 7.08 18.39 20.01
N ALA A 90 6.61 18.67 18.78
CA ALA A 90 5.37 19.40 18.57
C ALA A 90 4.13 18.57 18.98
N ARG A 91 3.07 19.22 19.40
CA ARG A 91 1.78 18.58 19.63
C ARG A 91 1.08 18.28 18.32
N VAL A 92 0.74 17.02 18.11
CA VAL A 92 0.01 16.50 16.97
C VAL A 92 -1.39 16.13 17.42
N PRO A 93 -2.44 16.76 16.89
CA PRO A 93 -3.80 16.30 17.12
C PRO A 93 -4.01 14.99 16.36
N VAL A 94 -4.18 13.88 17.07
CA VAL A 94 -4.46 12.57 16.49
C VAL A 94 -5.96 12.35 16.49
N LEU A 95 -6.51 12.12 15.32
CA LEU A 95 -7.94 11.91 15.07
C LEU A 95 -8.24 10.42 15.12
N GLY A 96 -9.19 10.03 15.96
CA GLY A 96 -9.61 8.64 16.11
C GLY A 96 -11.10 8.52 16.43
N GLY A 97 -11.53 7.29 16.79
CA GLY A 97 -12.90 6.99 17.15
C GLY A 97 -13.82 6.61 15.98
N GLY A 98 -13.33 6.70 14.77
CA GLY A 98 -14.02 6.26 13.56
C GLY A 98 -15.26 7.07 13.16
N GLY A 99 -15.80 6.74 11.99
CA GLY A 99 -17.07 7.29 11.51
C GLY A 99 -17.01 8.69 10.88
N PHE A 100 -15.87 9.34 10.84
CA PHE A 100 -15.66 10.60 10.14
C PHE A 100 -14.99 10.40 8.79
N VAL A 101 -15.06 11.41 7.92
CA VAL A 101 -14.37 11.44 6.64
C VAL A 101 -13.18 12.39 6.74
N ALA A 102 -12.01 11.91 6.46
CA ALA A 102 -10.78 12.67 6.47
C ALA A 102 -9.98 12.47 5.17
N MET A 103 -9.09 13.40 4.89
CA MET A 103 -8.07 13.23 3.87
C MET A 103 -6.92 12.39 4.44
N MET A 104 -6.53 11.38 3.69
CA MET A 104 -5.41 10.49 4.02
C MET A 104 -4.44 10.43 2.83
N HIS A 105 -3.17 10.25 3.10
CA HIS A 105 -2.17 10.11 2.06
C HIS A 105 -2.22 8.71 1.43
N LEU A 106 -2.49 8.65 0.14
CA LEU A 106 -2.43 7.41 -0.64
C LEU A 106 -0.98 7.14 -1.06
N ALA A 107 -0.54 5.90 -0.97
CA ALA A 107 0.80 5.51 -1.39
C ALA A 107 1.02 5.76 -2.90
N PRO A 108 2.25 5.99 -3.35
CA PRO A 108 2.55 6.04 -4.78
C PRO A 108 2.17 4.74 -5.49
N GLY A 109 1.94 4.80 -6.78
CA GLY A 109 1.66 3.62 -7.63
C GLY A 109 0.26 3.02 -7.52
N VAL A 110 -0.56 3.46 -6.57
CA VAL A 110 -1.93 2.95 -6.40
C VAL A 110 -2.98 4.01 -6.69
N GLY A 111 -4.16 3.56 -7.14
CA GLY A 111 -5.37 4.36 -7.25
C GLY A 111 -6.50 3.72 -6.47
N THR A 112 -7.58 4.46 -6.22
CA THR A 112 -8.75 3.95 -5.50
C THR A 112 -9.99 3.89 -6.37
N VAL A 113 -10.89 2.99 -6.02
CA VAL A 113 -12.29 3.04 -6.46
C VAL A 113 -13.13 3.35 -5.21
N LYS A 114 -14.14 4.19 -5.36
CA LYS A 114 -15.04 4.49 -4.25
C LYS A 114 -15.61 3.22 -3.63
N GLY A 115 -15.41 3.06 -2.33
CA GLY A 115 -15.81 1.87 -1.59
C GLY A 115 -14.67 0.90 -1.29
N ASP A 116 -13.48 1.08 -1.88
CA ASP A 116 -12.30 0.27 -1.53
C ASP A 116 -11.98 0.37 -0.05
N LEU A 117 -11.62 -0.75 0.55
CA LEU A 117 -11.00 -0.74 1.88
C LEU A 117 -9.59 -0.20 1.77
N LEU A 118 -9.19 0.58 2.75
CA LEU A 118 -7.86 1.17 2.85
C LEU A 118 -7.14 0.59 4.07
N ALA A 119 -5.93 0.09 3.86
CA ALA A 119 -5.06 -0.38 4.94
C ALA A 119 -3.87 0.57 5.12
N SER A 120 -3.36 0.62 6.35
CA SER A 120 -2.11 1.33 6.69
C SER A 120 -0.94 0.77 5.91
N TRP A 121 -0.07 1.64 5.42
CA TRP A 121 1.11 1.29 4.62
C TRP A 121 2.33 2.06 5.08
N GLY A 122 3.48 1.76 4.49
CA GLY A 122 4.73 2.44 4.80
C GLY A 122 4.64 3.96 4.67
N GLY A 123 5.41 4.68 5.46
CA GLY A 123 5.47 6.14 5.42
C GLY A 123 4.21 6.88 5.87
N GLY A 124 3.33 6.25 6.65
CA GLY A 124 2.06 6.85 7.11
C GLY A 124 1.00 6.96 6.01
N THR A 125 1.19 6.26 4.90
CA THR A 125 0.25 6.24 3.77
C THR A 125 -0.79 5.12 3.92
N VAL A 126 -1.73 5.08 3.00
CA VAL A 126 -2.72 4.00 2.88
C VAL A 126 -2.70 3.40 1.48
N VAL A 127 -3.10 2.14 1.37
CA VAL A 127 -3.26 1.42 0.09
C VAL A 127 -4.63 0.78 0.00
N PRO A 128 -5.22 0.68 -1.21
CA PRO A 128 -6.45 -0.07 -1.41
C PRO A 128 -6.20 -1.57 -1.23
N VAL A 129 -7.06 -2.22 -0.46
CA VAL A 129 -6.94 -3.64 -0.17
C VAL A 129 -8.24 -4.40 -0.36
N VAL A 130 -8.11 -5.69 -0.63
CA VAL A 130 -9.20 -6.65 -0.66
C VAL A 130 -8.88 -7.75 0.33
N PRO A 131 -9.82 -8.14 1.23
CA PRO A 131 -9.62 -9.30 2.09
C PRO A 131 -9.45 -10.56 1.23
N MET A 132 -8.34 -11.27 1.44
CA MET A 132 -7.95 -12.47 0.72
C MET A 132 -7.63 -13.59 1.71
N PRO A 133 -7.70 -14.87 1.31
CA PRO A 133 -7.13 -15.94 2.11
C PRO A 133 -5.65 -15.67 2.40
N GLY A 134 -5.28 -15.69 3.67
CA GLY A 134 -3.88 -15.45 4.09
C GLY A 134 -3.53 -14.01 4.44
N GLY A 135 -4.39 -13.00 4.15
CA GLY A 135 -4.08 -11.61 4.48
C GLY A 135 -4.95 -10.59 3.77
N LEU A 136 -4.40 -9.41 3.56
CA LEU A 136 -5.00 -8.35 2.77
C LEU A 136 -4.26 -8.25 1.43
N GLY A 137 -4.98 -8.39 0.33
CA GLY A 137 -4.43 -8.22 -1.03
C GLY A 137 -4.34 -6.74 -1.40
N VAL A 138 -3.14 -6.20 -1.52
CA VAL A 138 -2.91 -4.86 -2.06
C VAL A 138 -3.19 -4.90 -3.55
N ARG A 139 -4.13 -4.10 -4.02
CA ARG A 139 -4.52 -4.07 -5.43
C ARG A 139 -3.59 -3.17 -6.24
N ILE A 140 -2.94 -3.74 -7.23
CA ILE A 140 -2.04 -3.06 -8.16
C ILE A 140 -2.57 -3.28 -9.58
N PRO A 141 -2.94 -2.23 -10.33
CA PRO A 141 -3.39 -2.38 -11.71
C PRO A 141 -2.21 -2.68 -12.63
N PHE A 142 -2.44 -3.50 -13.66
CA PHE A 142 -1.48 -3.69 -14.73
C PHE A 142 -2.14 -3.53 -16.12
N VAL A 143 -1.32 -3.13 -17.05
CA VAL A 143 -1.63 -3.09 -18.48
C VAL A 143 -0.47 -3.70 -19.25
N LYS A 144 -0.67 -3.99 -20.54
CA LYS A 144 0.43 -4.48 -21.38
C LYS A 144 1.71 -3.67 -21.18
N ASN A 145 2.77 -4.35 -20.84
CA ASN A 145 4.14 -3.82 -20.92
C ASN A 145 5.14 -4.95 -21.21
N ALA A 146 5.77 -4.90 -22.39
CA ALA A 146 6.73 -5.94 -22.83
C ALA A 146 8.13 -5.79 -22.20
N THR A 147 8.35 -4.75 -21.42
CA THR A 147 9.58 -4.53 -20.64
C THR A 147 9.19 -4.46 -19.18
N GLU A 148 10.13 -4.71 -18.30
CA GLU A 148 9.91 -4.54 -16.86
C GLU A 148 9.35 -3.15 -16.56
N PHE A 149 8.24 -3.11 -15.83
CA PHE A 149 7.53 -1.90 -15.47
C PHE A 149 7.50 -1.75 -13.95
N ASP A 150 8.13 -0.70 -13.46
CA ASP A 150 8.03 -0.30 -12.08
C ASP A 150 6.61 0.19 -11.78
N THR A 151 5.93 -0.41 -10.82
CA THR A 151 4.57 -0.03 -10.44
C THR A 151 4.52 1.21 -9.55
N GLY A 152 5.65 1.62 -8.99
CA GLY A 152 5.75 2.66 -7.97
C GLY A 152 5.19 2.25 -6.61
N VAL A 153 4.83 0.99 -6.44
CA VAL A 153 4.38 0.45 -5.14
C VAL A 153 5.57 -0.18 -4.44
N ASP A 154 5.99 0.46 -3.36
CA ASP A 154 7.09 -0.03 -2.54
C ASP A 154 6.57 -0.87 -1.40
N LEU A 155 7.08 -2.09 -1.27
CA LEU A 155 6.80 -2.96 -0.13
C LEU A 155 7.58 -2.46 1.10
N PRO A 156 6.90 -2.20 2.24
CA PRO A 156 7.58 -1.78 3.46
C PRO A 156 8.52 -2.87 4.00
N GLU A 157 9.65 -2.46 4.57
CA GLU A 157 10.56 -3.37 5.27
C GLU A 157 9.83 -4.12 6.39
N GLY A 158 9.97 -5.43 6.42
CA GLY A 158 9.35 -6.32 7.41
C GLY A 158 7.94 -6.81 7.06
N ILE A 159 7.36 -6.36 5.94
CA ILE A 159 6.10 -6.94 5.46
C ILE A 159 6.32 -8.36 4.95
N ILE A 160 5.32 -9.21 5.15
CA ILE A 160 5.31 -10.59 4.68
C ILE A 160 4.37 -10.66 3.48
N VAL A 161 4.87 -11.12 2.34
CA VAL A 161 4.06 -11.47 1.17
C VAL A 161 3.84 -12.97 1.19
N SER A 162 2.59 -13.40 1.26
CA SER A 162 2.21 -14.82 1.33
C SER A 162 1.69 -15.37 0.02
N ASP A 163 1.21 -14.51 -0.88
CA ASP A 163 0.67 -14.92 -2.18
C ASP A 163 0.59 -13.73 -3.14
N VAL A 164 0.52 -14.01 -4.43
CA VAL A 164 0.22 -13.04 -5.48
C VAL A 164 -0.86 -13.61 -6.38
N ILE A 165 -1.98 -12.92 -6.48
CA ILE A 165 -3.17 -13.38 -7.22
C ILE A 165 -3.44 -12.42 -8.37
N VAL A 166 -3.61 -12.92 -9.58
CA VAL A 166 -3.89 -12.13 -10.77
C VAL A 166 -5.37 -12.16 -11.11
N GLU A 167 -5.95 -11.00 -11.39
CA GLU A 167 -7.29 -10.82 -11.94
C GLU A 167 -7.20 -10.21 -13.33
N VAL A 168 -7.53 -10.98 -14.35
CA VAL A 168 -7.52 -10.52 -15.73
C VAL A 168 -8.85 -9.87 -16.07
N THR A 169 -8.86 -8.59 -16.40
CA THR A 169 -10.07 -7.87 -16.86
C THR A 169 -10.21 -7.88 -18.37
N THR A 170 -9.10 -7.88 -19.10
CA THR A 170 -9.07 -7.99 -20.56
C THR A 170 -8.04 -9.04 -20.94
N LYS A 171 -8.53 -10.24 -21.30
CA LYS A 171 -7.67 -11.35 -21.70
C LYS A 171 -7.19 -11.22 -23.13
N VAL A 172 -6.02 -11.79 -23.40
CA VAL A 172 -5.48 -11.97 -24.76
C VAL A 172 -4.87 -13.35 -24.87
N ALA A 173 -5.24 -14.08 -25.93
CA ALA A 173 -4.75 -15.45 -26.12
C ALA A 173 -3.22 -15.55 -26.06
N ASN A 174 -2.73 -16.53 -25.32
CA ASN A 174 -1.30 -16.79 -25.10
C ASN A 174 -0.53 -15.63 -24.44
N ALA A 175 -1.23 -14.75 -23.70
CA ALA A 175 -0.57 -13.71 -22.90
C ALA A 175 -0.21 -14.25 -21.53
N THR A 176 0.99 -13.89 -21.05
CA THR A 176 1.45 -14.18 -19.70
C THR A 176 1.83 -12.91 -18.96
N ILE A 177 1.91 -12.98 -17.64
CA ILE A 177 2.44 -11.93 -16.78
C ILE A 177 3.50 -12.52 -15.86
N ASP A 178 4.61 -11.78 -15.72
CA ASP A 178 5.64 -11.99 -14.72
C ASP A 178 5.47 -10.91 -13.65
N ILE A 179 5.61 -11.25 -12.38
CA ILE A 179 5.50 -10.30 -11.26
C ILE A 179 6.65 -10.56 -10.29
N GLY A 180 7.34 -9.51 -9.92
CA GLY A 180 8.49 -9.60 -9.03
C GLY A 180 8.87 -8.28 -8.39
N LEU A 181 10.12 -8.18 -8.01
CA LEU A 181 10.75 -6.96 -7.54
C LEU A 181 11.56 -6.34 -8.68
N LEU A 182 11.60 -5.02 -8.71
CA LEU A 182 12.35 -4.28 -9.72
C LEU A 182 13.80 -4.78 -9.78
N SER A 183 14.25 -5.19 -10.96
CA SER A 183 15.57 -5.84 -11.16
C SER A 183 16.76 -4.95 -10.79
N THR A 184 16.55 -3.63 -10.68
CA THR A 184 17.56 -2.67 -10.24
C THR A 184 17.63 -2.50 -8.71
N GLU A 185 16.82 -3.21 -7.95
CA GLU A 185 16.82 -3.17 -6.48
C GLU A 185 17.95 -4.05 -5.91
N ASP A 186 19.14 -3.47 -5.78
CA ASP A 186 20.37 -4.18 -5.38
C ASP A 186 20.33 -4.78 -3.97
N ASN A 187 19.51 -4.24 -3.06
CA ASN A 187 19.54 -4.62 -1.65
C ASN A 187 18.73 -5.88 -1.30
N ASN A 188 17.76 -6.25 -2.14
CA ASN A 188 16.88 -7.40 -1.91
C ASN A 188 16.95 -8.44 -3.04
N GLY A 189 17.96 -8.34 -3.93
CA GLY A 189 18.12 -9.26 -5.04
C GLY A 189 16.96 -9.16 -6.02
N GLY A 190 16.74 -7.97 -6.59
CA GLY A 190 15.64 -7.69 -7.50
C GLY A 190 15.49 -8.76 -8.58
N ASP A 191 14.31 -9.35 -8.69
CA ASP A 191 13.97 -10.44 -9.60
C ASP A 191 12.57 -10.16 -10.15
N ALA A 192 12.48 -9.81 -11.42
CA ALA A 192 11.26 -9.33 -12.06
C ALA A 192 10.16 -10.39 -12.19
N ASP A 193 10.48 -11.65 -12.02
CA ASP A 193 9.58 -12.81 -12.02
C ASP A 193 9.61 -13.59 -10.69
N GLY A 194 10.19 -12.96 -9.65
CA GLY A 194 10.41 -13.60 -8.35
C GLY A 194 9.15 -14.04 -7.62
N PHE A 195 8.00 -13.45 -7.85
CA PHE A 195 6.71 -13.87 -7.29
C PHE A 195 5.92 -14.77 -8.24
N LEU A 196 5.79 -14.38 -9.50
CA LEU A 196 5.11 -15.15 -10.55
C LEU A 196 5.95 -15.13 -11.82
N ASP A 197 6.15 -16.32 -12.40
CA ASP A 197 6.88 -16.54 -13.65
C ASP A 197 5.90 -17.08 -14.71
N ALA A 198 5.66 -16.29 -15.76
CA ALA A 198 4.84 -16.62 -16.93
C ALA A 198 3.39 -17.09 -16.60
N GLU A 199 2.72 -16.44 -15.63
CA GLU A 199 1.32 -16.74 -15.30
C GLU A 199 0.40 -16.52 -16.50
N ASP A 200 -0.42 -17.54 -16.87
CA ASP A 200 -1.29 -17.51 -18.05
C ASP A 200 -2.48 -16.56 -17.89
N CYS A 201 -2.44 -15.47 -18.59
CA CYS A 201 -3.52 -14.47 -18.69
C CYS A 201 -4.41 -14.66 -19.93
N GLY A 202 -4.20 -15.70 -20.72
CA GLY A 202 -4.88 -15.92 -22.01
C GLY A 202 -6.17 -16.72 -21.94
N THR A 203 -6.37 -17.48 -20.88
CA THR A 203 -7.43 -18.50 -20.83
C THR A 203 -8.79 -17.91 -20.48
N ALA A 204 -8.91 -17.04 -19.48
CA ALA A 204 -10.19 -16.49 -19.04
C ALA A 204 -10.05 -15.06 -18.50
N ASN A 205 -11.15 -14.31 -18.46
CA ASN A 205 -11.25 -13.12 -17.62
C ASN A 205 -11.59 -13.57 -16.18
N GLY A 206 -11.14 -12.83 -15.20
CA GLY A 206 -11.35 -13.11 -13.79
C GLY A 206 -10.04 -13.55 -13.11
N PHE A 207 -10.18 -14.14 -11.93
CA PHE A 207 -9.02 -14.60 -11.16
C PHE A 207 -8.36 -15.81 -11.82
N VAL A 208 -7.07 -15.70 -12.03
CA VAL A 208 -6.22 -16.78 -12.52
C VAL A 208 -5.69 -17.53 -11.30
N LYS A 209 -5.80 -18.86 -11.35
CA LYS A 209 -5.24 -19.74 -10.32
C LYS A 209 -3.88 -20.21 -10.79
N HIS A 210 -2.84 -19.88 -10.04
CA HIS A 210 -1.58 -20.57 -10.25
C HIS A 210 -1.74 -22.04 -9.89
N ASN A 211 -1.13 -22.88 -10.70
CA ASN A 211 -1.21 -24.30 -10.52
C ASN A 211 -0.15 -24.75 -9.50
N LEU A 212 -0.50 -24.70 -8.23
CA LEU A 212 0.37 -25.15 -7.12
C LEU A 212 0.60 -26.66 -7.07
N VAL A 213 -0.05 -27.46 -7.94
CA VAL A 213 -0.23 -28.90 -7.69
C VAL A 213 0.40 -29.78 -8.76
N ASP A 214 0.86 -29.24 -9.88
CA ASP A 214 1.40 -30.09 -10.93
C ASP A 214 2.94 -30.17 -10.82
N GLY A 215 3.43 -31.20 -10.13
CA GLY A 215 4.86 -31.49 -9.97
C GLY A 215 5.62 -31.78 -11.27
N THR A 216 5.13 -31.29 -12.40
CA THR A 216 5.84 -31.20 -13.68
C THR A 216 6.40 -29.79 -13.80
N ALA A 217 7.71 -29.70 -13.91
CA ALA A 217 8.50 -28.47 -13.97
C ALA A 217 8.15 -27.50 -15.12
N THR A 218 7.04 -27.72 -15.81
CA THR A 218 6.60 -26.91 -16.96
C THR A 218 5.39 -26.01 -16.67
N ASN A 219 4.78 -26.10 -15.48
CA ASN A 219 3.59 -25.33 -15.11
C ASN A 219 3.67 -24.73 -13.70
N ASN A 220 4.87 -24.56 -13.17
CA ASN A 220 5.04 -23.88 -11.88
C ASN A 220 5.18 -22.38 -12.17
N THR A 221 4.10 -21.66 -12.02
CA THR A 221 4.04 -20.20 -12.23
C THR A 221 4.47 -19.40 -11.01
N LEU A 222 4.78 -20.06 -9.88
CA LEU A 222 5.34 -19.38 -8.73
C LEU A 222 6.81 -19.06 -8.97
N GLY A 223 7.17 -17.80 -8.82
CA GLY A 223 8.54 -17.34 -8.88
C GLY A 223 9.38 -17.74 -7.65
N THR A 224 10.66 -17.42 -7.71
CA THR A 224 11.67 -17.86 -6.73
C THR A 224 11.37 -17.45 -5.30
N TYR A 225 10.67 -16.35 -5.08
CA TYR A 225 10.34 -15.85 -3.73
C TYR A 225 9.25 -16.64 -3.03
N LEU A 226 8.34 -17.27 -3.78
CA LEU A 226 7.24 -18.05 -3.24
C LEU A 226 7.43 -19.56 -3.39
N VAL A 227 8.50 -19.97 -4.06
CA VAL A 227 8.91 -21.38 -4.14
C VAL A 227 9.95 -21.63 -3.05
N GLU A 228 9.67 -22.55 -2.16
CA GLU A 228 10.65 -22.98 -1.17
C GLU A 228 11.84 -23.62 -1.86
N ALA A 229 12.97 -22.90 -1.93
CA ALA A 229 14.20 -23.36 -2.57
C ALA A 229 14.78 -24.65 -1.91
N ASP A 230 14.23 -25.11 -0.79
CA ASP A 230 14.82 -26.13 0.09
C ASP A 230 13.95 -27.33 0.45
N ILE A 231 12.78 -27.56 -0.18
CA ILE A 231 12.10 -28.86 -0.05
C ILE A 231 12.77 -29.95 -0.94
N LYS A 232 13.94 -29.70 -1.45
CA LYS A 232 14.80 -30.73 -2.07
C LYS A 232 15.78 -31.37 -1.08
N SER A 233 15.50 -31.37 0.17
CA SER A 233 16.15 -32.33 1.04
C SER A 233 15.50 -33.70 0.82
N ALA A 234 16.30 -34.67 0.52
CA ALA A 234 15.93 -36.02 0.13
C ALA A 234 15.27 -36.84 1.26
N ASP A 235 14.52 -36.20 2.13
CA ASP A 235 13.82 -36.85 3.23
C ASP A 235 12.30 -36.62 3.10
N SER A 236 11.64 -37.56 2.47
CA SER A 236 10.23 -37.57 2.08
C SER A 236 9.25 -37.74 3.27
N SER A 237 9.63 -37.37 4.47
CA SER A 237 8.81 -37.60 5.67
C SER A 237 8.42 -36.37 6.49
N ALA A 238 8.77 -35.16 6.11
CA ALA A 238 8.37 -33.95 6.83
C ALA A 238 7.38 -33.12 5.99
N LEU A 239 6.11 -33.50 6.04
CA LEU A 239 5.00 -32.68 5.53
C LEU A 239 4.70 -31.53 6.51
N PHE A 240 5.56 -30.55 6.61
CA PHE A 240 5.21 -29.26 7.18
C PHE A 240 4.97 -28.28 6.02
N TYR A 241 3.71 -28.15 5.63
CA TYR A 241 3.26 -27.05 4.79
C TYR A 241 3.27 -25.76 5.61
N SER A 242 4.42 -25.13 5.74
CA SER A 242 4.43 -23.71 5.91
C SER A 242 4.30 -23.12 4.50
N PRO A 243 3.26 -22.37 4.17
CA PRO A 243 3.22 -21.74 2.85
C PRO A 243 4.49 -20.89 2.71
N PRO A 244 5.17 -20.96 1.57
CA PRO A 244 6.34 -20.14 1.33
C PRO A 244 5.91 -18.67 1.46
N THR A 245 6.66 -17.90 2.22
CA THR A 245 6.38 -16.48 2.46
C THR A 245 7.64 -15.70 2.18
N PHE A 246 7.50 -14.61 1.44
CA PHE A 246 8.58 -13.67 1.21
C PHE A 246 8.57 -12.59 2.29
N HIS A 247 9.71 -12.35 2.91
CA HIS A 247 9.91 -11.28 3.87
C HIS A 247 10.75 -10.18 3.25
N VAL A 248 10.25 -8.97 3.24
CA VAL A 248 11.06 -7.80 2.88
C VAL A 248 12.06 -7.53 3.99
N VAL A 249 13.34 -7.80 3.72
CA VAL A 249 14.45 -7.62 4.66
C VAL A 249 15.53 -6.73 4.05
N GLY A 250 16.32 -6.07 4.87
CA GLY A 250 17.56 -5.46 4.43
C GLY A 250 17.62 -3.95 4.28
N GLY A 251 16.80 -3.23 5.03
CA GLY A 251 17.04 -1.79 5.25
C GLY A 251 16.44 -0.86 4.22
N GLY A 252 15.28 -1.20 3.67
CA GLY A 252 14.58 -0.29 2.77
C GLY A 252 13.29 -0.84 2.21
N GLN A 253 12.56 0.02 1.52
CA GLN A 253 11.43 -0.35 0.70
C GLN A 253 11.94 -0.94 -0.62
N VAL A 254 11.19 -1.86 -1.22
CA VAL A 254 11.49 -2.46 -2.52
C VAL A 254 10.33 -2.31 -3.45
N SER A 255 10.60 -1.83 -4.66
CA SER A 255 9.56 -1.60 -5.67
C SER A 255 9.09 -2.90 -6.31
N VAL A 256 7.77 -3.03 -6.44
CA VAL A 256 7.13 -4.11 -7.18
C VAL A 256 7.16 -3.81 -8.66
N SER A 257 7.55 -4.78 -9.47
CA SER A 257 7.56 -4.68 -10.93
C SER A 257 6.74 -5.78 -11.60
N TYR A 258 6.42 -5.59 -12.88
CA TYR A 258 5.83 -6.62 -13.71
C TYR A 258 6.26 -6.52 -15.16
N THR A 259 6.15 -7.63 -15.89
CA THR A 259 6.32 -7.72 -17.35
C THR A 259 5.15 -8.50 -17.94
N THR A 260 4.69 -8.17 -19.14
CA THR A 260 3.69 -8.98 -19.84
C THR A 260 4.20 -9.42 -21.20
N SER A 261 3.98 -10.70 -21.54
CA SER A 261 4.24 -11.16 -22.89
C SER A 261 3.17 -10.66 -23.86
N ASN A 262 3.59 -10.43 -25.03
CA ASN A 262 2.95 -10.35 -26.34
C ASN A 262 1.44 -10.08 -26.40
N SER A 263 0.95 -8.88 -26.05
CA SER A 263 -0.46 -8.56 -26.29
C SER A 263 -0.79 -7.08 -26.30
N ASP A 264 -1.55 -6.63 -27.28
CA ASP A 264 -1.89 -5.21 -27.44
C ASP A 264 -3.00 -4.70 -26.49
N LYS A 265 -3.62 -5.56 -25.70
CA LYS A 265 -4.81 -5.19 -24.90
C LYS A 265 -4.91 -5.87 -23.54
N LEU A 266 -3.90 -6.64 -23.11
CA LEU A 266 -3.93 -7.28 -21.81
C LEU A 266 -4.03 -6.23 -20.71
N ALA A 267 -4.97 -6.40 -19.78
CA ALA A 267 -5.13 -5.54 -18.62
C ALA A 267 -5.82 -6.29 -17.48
N GLY A 268 -5.53 -5.85 -16.26
CA GLY A 268 -6.11 -6.43 -15.07
C GLY A 268 -5.60 -5.78 -13.79
N ASN A 269 -5.72 -6.52 -12.71
CA ASN A 269 -5.10 -6.21 -11.43
C ASN A 269 -4.34 -7.43 -10.94
N PHE A 270 -3.29 -7.21 -10.18
CA PHE A 270 -2.77 -8.26 -9.32
C PHE A 270 -2.84 -7.80 -7.85
N TYR A 271 -2.89 -8.78 -6.97
CA TYR A 271 -3.09 -8.58 -5.55
C TYR A 271 -1.91 -9.19 -4.81
N MET A 272 -1.08 -8.35 -4.21
CA MET A 272 -0.04 -8.80 -3.29
C MET A 272 -0.70 -9.11 -1.95
N VAL A 273 -0.80 -10.38 -1.58
CA VAL A 273 -1.40 -10.79 -0.30
C VAL A 273 -0.39 -10.62 0.81
N CYS A 274 -0.58 -9.60 1.60
CA CYS A 274 0.37 -9.15 2.61
C CYS A 274 -0.17 -9.34 4.02
N ALA A 275 0.75 -9.52 4.98
CA ALA A 275 0.47 -9.59 6.39
C ALA A 275 1.57 -8.92 7.21
N ALA A 276 1.16 -8.15 8.22
CA ALA A 276 2.03 -7.61 9.27
C ALA A 276 1.16 -7.10 10.43
N PRO A 277 1.67 -6.98 11.66
CA PRO A 277 0.91 -6.43 12.79
C PRO A 277 0.38 -5.02 12.55
N GLY A 278 1.13 -4.18 11.86
CA GLY A 278 0.77 -2.80 11.51
C GLY A 278 -0.06 -2.67 10.24
N PHE A 279 -0.18 -3.72 9.42
CA PHE A 279 -0.93 -3.72 8.18
C PHE A 279 -2.41 -4.03 8.44
N GLN A 280 -3.19 -3.01 8.74
CA GLN A 280 -4.57 -3.13 9.19
C GLN A 280 -5.49 -2.19 8.40
N ILE A 281 -6.76 -2.58 8.26
CA ILE A 281 -7.78 -1.72 7.64
C ILE A 281 -8.02 -0.50 8.55
N VAL A 282 -7.78 0.69 7.99
CA VAL A 282 -7.92 1.97 8.68
C VAL A 282 -9.12 2.78 8.18
N GLY A 283 -9.66 2.44 7.02
CA GLY A 283 -10.79 3.17 6.47
C GLY A 283 -11.31 2.60 5.14
N ARG A 284 -12.12 3.43 4.48
CA ARG A 284 -12.69 3.14 3.16
C ARG A 284 -12.68 4.39 2.30
N ALA A 285 -12.27 4.26 1.04
CA ALA A 285 -12.26 5.37 0.09
C ALA A 285 -13.69 5.88 -0.20
N GLU A 286 -13.87 7.18 -0.14
CA GLU A 286 -15.13 7.87 -0.50
C GLU A 286 -15.11 8.43 -1.93
N GLU A 287 -13.98 8.28 -2.63
CA GLU A 287 -13.80 8.74 -4.00
C GLU A 287 -12.99 7.74 -4.85
N THR A 288 -13.07 7.93 -6.16
CA THR A 288 -12.28 7.18 -7.13
C THR A 288 -11.16 8.06 -7.64
N LEU A 289 -9.92 7.58 -7.50
CA LEU A 289 -8.70 8.24 -7.94
C LEU A 289 -7.90 7.32 -8.86
N ALA A 290 -7.45 7.87 -9.98
CA ALA A 290 -6.45 7.18 -10.81
C ALA A 290 -5.08 7.22 -10.13
N VAL A 291 -4.18 6.35 -10.55
CA VAL A 291 -2.77 6.41 -10.14
C VAL A 291 -2.19 7.76 -10.52
N ALA A 292 -1.60 8.45 -9.55
CA ALA A 292 -0.99 9.77 -9.79
C ALA A 292 0.46 9.63 -10.27
N THR A 293 0.79 10.40 -11.28
CA THR A 293 2.15 10.48 -11.82
C THR A 293 2.57 11.94 -12.00
N ALA A 294 3.87 12.19 -11.88
CA ALA A 294 4.49 13.46 -12.21
C ALA A 294 5.62 13.23 -13.21
N THR A 295 6.02 14.29 -13.93
CA THR A 295 7.20 14.24 -14.78
C THR A 295 8.34 14.96 -14.09
N VAL A 296 9.42 14.24 -13.81
CA VAL A 296 10.65 14.76 -13.22
C VAL A 296 11.80 14.42 -14.17
N ASP A 297 12.54 15.41 -14.63
CA ASP A 297 13.67 15.26 -15.55
C ASP A 297 13.35 14.42 -16.81
N ASN A 298 12.15 14.60 -17.37
CA ASN A 298 11.57 13.84 -18.49
C ASN A 298 11.25 12.36 -18.19
N ALA A 299 11.36 11.90 -16.96
CA ALA A 299 10.88 10.58 -16.54
C ALA A 299 9.50 10.70 -15.89
N THR A 300 8.64 9.71 -16.11
CA THR A 300 7.38 9.58 -15.38
C THR A 300 7.68 8.92 -14.05
N VAL A 301 7.32 9.57 -12.96
CA VAL A 301 7.45 9.06 -11.60
C VAL A 301 6.09 8.97 -10.93
N PHE A 302 5.89 7.95 -10.10
CA PHE A 302 4.69 7.85 -9.29
C PHE A 302 4.78 8.77 -8.08
N VAL A 303 3.66 9.39 -7.74
CA VAL A 303 3.59 10.32 -6.61
C VAL A 303 2.44 9.94 -5.68
N SER A 304 2.62 10.22 -4.41
CA SER A 304 1.55 10.14 -3.42
C SER A 304 0.48 11.19 -3.73
N GLN A 305 -0.77 10.89 -3.43
CA GLN A 305 -1.91 11.79 -3.54
C GLN A 305 -2.81 11.66 -2.32
N ASP A 306 -3.67 12.64 -2.12
CA ASP A 306 -4.62 12.59 -1.02
C ASP A 306 -5.91 11.91 -1.45
N VAL A 307 -6.48 11.11 -0.57
CA VAL A 307 -7.76 10.43 -0.75
C VAL A 307 -8.72 10.78 0.39
N MET A 308 -9.95 11.14 0.05
CA MET A 308 -11.01 11.22 1.05
C MET A 308 -11.43 9.82 1.48
N ALA A 309 -11.30 9.54 2.76
CA ALA A 309 -11.59 8.24 3.34
C ALA A 309 -12.47 8.35 4.58
N ARG A 310 -13.42 7.42 4.71
CA ARG A 310 -14.14 7.20 5.96
C ARG A 310 -13.23 6.43 6.90
N VAL A 311 -12.85 7.05 7.99
CA VAL A 311 -11.91 6.49 8.97
C VAL A 311 -12.62 5.51 9.89
N TYR A 312 -11.95 4.41 10.28
CA TYR A 312 -12.45 3.34 11.15
C TYR A 312 -11.67 3.19 12.46
N ILE A 313 -10.48 3.78 12.56
CA ILE A 313 -9.59 3.72 13.74
C ILE A 313 -9.79 4.88 14.70
#